data_b9732a1b6247520002d609e48dae47cc
#
_entry.id   b9732a1b6247520002d609e48dae47cc
#
_cell.length_a   1.000
_cell.length_b   1.000
_cell.length_c   1.000
_cell.angle_alpha   90.00
_cell.angle_beta   90.00
_cell.angle_gamma   90.00
#
_symmetry.space_group_name_H-M   'P 1'
#
loop_
_entity.id
_entity.type
_entity.pdbx_description
1 polymer ?
#
loop_
_entity_poly.entity_id
_entity_poly.type
_entity_poly.pdbx_seq_one_letter_code
_entity_poly.pdbx_strand_id
1 'polypeptide(L)'
;MEVLLFATAQSPPLRTQFPANNIVKTSSDAVRCASRKPIIYGTLSKQEVGNFPSTGEVSRVLPLTAPPISHSAELVPLLKVSPGSIQCESGYLLPNENLGRGGGTDATLNAMEYLTNILTSKVYDVAYESPLQLATKLSGRCGVNIWLKREDLQPVFSFKLRGAYNMMAKLSKKQLERGVICSSAGNHAQGVALSAQKLGCSAVIAMPVTTPEIKWRSVERLGAAVVLIGDSYDEAQAYAKERAEKEGRTFVPPFDHPDVITGQGTVGMEIVKQLKGPIEAIFVPVGGGGLIAGIAAYVKRVSPEVKIIGVEPFDANAMALSLNHDQRVMLDQVGGFADGVAVKVVGEETFRLCRELVDGVVLVGRDAISASIKDMFEEKRSILEPAGALSLAGAEAYCKYYGLKGENVVAVTSGANMNFDRLRLITELADVGRQREAVLATYMPEEPGSFKQFCELVGPMNITEFKYRYNSDKEKALVLYRINACLSVGLHTDLELEAMVTRMKSSQIETINLTKNDLVKDHLRHLFKMQKFYGAPIVLHYGAPLHTCHQSNGDGGSYNHR
;
A
#
# COMPACT_ATOMS: atom_id res chain seq x y z
N MET A 1 25.02 28.57 -52.58
CA MET A 1 24.50 29.93 -52.66
C MET A 1 23.31 29.96 -51.71
N GLU A 2 23.27 30.58 -50.58
CA GLU A 2 24.07 31.58 -49.89
C GLU A 2 24.06 31.29 -48.38
N VAL A 3 25.20 31.54 -47.76
CA VAL A 3 25.46 31.52 -46.33
C VAL A 3 24.96 32.82 -45.75
N LEU A 4 24.31 32.80 -44.58
CA LEU A 4 24.21 33.98 -43.74
C LEU A 4 24.45 33.59 -42.27
N LEU A 5 25.63 33.90 -41.82
CA LEU A 5 26.10 34.07 -40.44
C LEU A 5 25.40 35.27 -39.80
N PHE A 6 24.90 35.17 -38.58
CA PHE A 6 24.78 36.31 -37.68
C PHE A 6 25.27 36.00 -36.28
N ALA A 7 25.97 36.97 -35.77
CA ALA A 7 26.91 37.05 -34.71
C ALA A 7 26.30 36.99 -33.31
N THR A 8 27.14 36.53 -32.39
CA THR A 8 27.06 36.60 -30.93
C THR A 8 26.93 38.02 -30.40
N ALA A 9 26.01 38.25 -29.45
CA ALA A 9 26.06 39.40 -28.55
C ALA A 9 26.13 38.90 -27.11
N GLN A 10 27.28 39.14 -26.50
CA GLN A 10 27.53 39.00 -25.07
C GLN A 10 26.93 40.22 -24.34
N SER A 11 26.24 39.97 -23.23
CA SER A 11 25.89 41.00 -22.25
C SER A 11 26.63 40.72 -20.92
N PRO A 12 27.08 41.78 -20.21
CA PRO A 12 27.97 41.64 -19.06
C PRO A 12 27.23 41.36 -17.73
N PRO A 13 27.94 40.90 -16.67
CA PRO A 13 27.32 40.51 -15.41
C PRO A 13 27.08 41.75 -14.52
N LEU A 14 25.88 41.83 -13.97
CA LEU A 14 25.52 42.77 -12.90
C LEU A 14 26.09 42.30 -11.56
N ARG A 15 27.06 43.07 -11.05
CA ARG A 15 27.52 43.05 -9.66
C ARG A 15 26.47 43.76 -8.80
N THR A 16 25.90 43.07 -7.80
CA THR A 16 25.28 43.69 -6.64
C THR A 16 26.16 43.49 -5.43
N GLN A 17 26.63 44.59 -4.88
CA GLN A 17 27.37 44.70 -3.64
C GLN A 17 26.41 44.53 -2.45
N PHE A 18 26.78 43.73 -1.48
CA PHE A 18 26.21 43.78 -0.13
C PHE A 18 27.23 44.38 0.83
N PRO A 19 26.83 45.25 1.77
CA PRO A 19 27.75 45.85 2.72
C PRO A 19 28.07 44.90 3.87
N ALA A 20 29.36 44.85 4.20
CA ALA A 20 29.87 44.21 5.40
C ALA A 20 29.60 45.11 6.62
N ASN A 21 29.08 44.54 7.72
CA ASN A 21 29.31 45.14 9.05
C ASN A 21 29.31 44.10 10.16
N ASN A 22 30.42 44.20 10.88
CA ASN A 22 30.67 43.95 12.26
C ASN A 22 30.78 42.51 12.82
N ILE A 23 32.04 42.11 12.88
CA ILE A 23 32.62 41.12 13.77
C ILE A 23 32.62 41.65 15.21
N VAL A 24 31.92 40.98 16.10
CA VAL A 24 32.18 41.05 17.54
C VAL A 24 32.75 39.73 17.97
N LYS A 25 34.02 39.73 18.37
CA LYS A 25 34.68 38.61 19.07
C LYS A 25 34.22 38.59 20.54
N THR A 26 33.72 37.46 21.01
CA THR A 26 33.75 37.12 22.44
C THR A 26 34.16 35.65 22.61
N SER A 27 35.24 35.51 23.29
CA SER A 27 35.87 34.49 24.13
C SER A 27 35.27 33.08 24.16
N SER A 28 36.21 32.16 23.97
CA SER A 28 36.23 30.74 24.31
C SER A 28 35.72 30.42 25.71
N ASP A 29 34.72 29.52 25.82
CA ASP A 29 34.57 28.65 26.97
C ASP A 29 34.27 27.21 26.49
N ALA A 30 35.21 26.33 26.83
CA ALA A 30 35.18 24.92 26.57
C ALA A 30 34.15 24.25 27.50
N VAL A 31 33.03 23.80 26.95
CA VAL A 31 32.12 22.91 27.67
C VAL A 31 32.48 21.46 27.32
N ARG A 32 32.96 20.76 28.31
CA ARG A 32 33.24 19.33 28.34
C ARG A 32 32.01 18.54 27.95
N CYS A 33 32.14 17.74 26.91
CA CYS A 33 31.18 16.73 26.50
C CYS A 33 31.18 15.58 27.53
N ALA A 34 30.14 15.52 28.37
CA ALA A 34 29.90 14.40 29.27
C ALA A 34 29.32 13.23 28.47
N SER A 35 30.05 12.12 28.50
CA SER A 35 29.66 10.84 27.96
C SER A 35 28.31 10.36 28.50
N ARG A 36 27.28 10.30 27.66
CA ARG A 36 26.01 9.62 27.97
C ARG A 36 26.21 8.11 27.78
N LYS A 37 26.06 7.37 28.87
CA LYS A 37 26.00 5.91 28.88
C LYS A 37 24.80 5.42 28.05
N PRO A 38 24.90 4.27 27.37
CA PRO A 38 23.76 3.69 26.65
C PRO A 38 22.68 3.24 27.63
N ILE A 39 21.44 3.57 27.31
CA ILE A 39 20.26 3.06 28.03
C ILE A 39 20.07 1.61 27.62
N ILE A 40 20.29 0.71 28.56
CA ILE A 40 20.02 -0.72 28.41
C ILE A 40 18.52 -0.92 28.53
N TYR A 41 17.88 -1.41 27.47
CA TYR A 41 16.50 -1.89 27.51
C TYR A 41 16.42 -3.14 28.39
N GLY A 42 15.78 -3.01 29.54
CA GLY A 42 15.53 -4.13 30.43
C GLY A 42 14.47 -5.05 29.88
N THR A 43 14.86 -6.26 29.56
CA THR A 43 13.97 -7.41 29.44
C THR A 43 13.37 -7.69 30.82
N LEU A 44 12.05 -7.53 30.95
CA LEU A 44 11.32 -7.98 32.14
C LEU A 44 11.25 -9.50 32.17
N SER A 45 12.09 -10.10 33.00
CA SER A 45 11.99 -11.51 33.39
C SER A 45 10.76 -11.72 34.28
N LYS A 46 10.07 -12.86 34.07
CA LYS A 46 9.04 -13.39 34.98
C LYS A 46 9.66 -13.65 36.35
N GLN A 47 9.17 -12.94 37.38
CA GLN A 47 9.03 -13.33 38.79
C GLN A 47 8.71 -12.08 39.60
N GLU A 48 7.56 -12.02 40.24
CA GLU A 48 7.32 -12.26 41.67
C GLU A 48 5.86 -11.92 42.00
N VAL A 49 5.17 -12.95 42.45
CA VAL A 49 3.84 -12.85 43.09
C VAL A 49 4.10 -12.47 44.55
N GLY A 50 3.82 -11.25 44.92
CA GLY A 50 3.84 -10.75 46.31
C GLY A 50 2.44 -10.83 46.92
N ASN A 51 2.32 -11.60 47.99
CA ASN A 51 1.15 -11.71 48.85
C ASN A 51 0.75 -10.35 49.47
N PHE A 52 -0.56 -10.04 49.41
CA PHE A 52 -1.20 -9.09 50.32
C PHE A 52 -2.25 -9.77 51.20
N PRO A 53 -2.37 -9.36 52.48
CA PRO A 53 -3.13 -10.07 53.46
C PRO A 53 -4.62 -9.74 53.42
N SER A 54 -5.40 -10.77 53.77
CA SER A 54 -6.84 -10.76 54.01
C SER A 54 -7.20 -10.10 55.35
N THR A 55 -8.19 -9.20 55.33
CA THR A 55 -9.19 -8.97 56.41
C THR A 55 -10.31 -8.15 55.80
N GLY A 56 -11.50 -8.61 55.80
CA GLY A 56 -12.56 -8.57 56.76
C GLY A 56 -13.87 -8.18 56.15
N GLU A 57 -14.80 -9.03 56.33
CA GLU A 57 -16.24 -8.84 56.51
C GLU A 57 -17.22 -8.74 55.31
N VAL A 58 -18.09 -9.68 55.40
CA VAL A 58 -19.23 -10.13 54.67
C VAL A 58 -20.40 -9.14 54.71
N SER A 59 -20.98 -8.86 53.53
CA SER A 59 -22.41 -8.57 53.43
C SER A 59 -22.99 -9.31 52.23
N ARG A 60 -23.80 -10.31 52.52
CA ARG A 60 -24.59 -11.10 51.56
C ARG A 60 -25.63 -10.22 50.91
N VAL A 61 -25.56 -10.08 49.59
CA VAL A 61 -26.71 -9.75 48.76
C VAL A 61 -26.89 -10.87 47.75
N LEU A 62 -28.09 -11.44 47.76
CA LEU A 62 -28.55 -12.57 46.93
C LEU A 62 -28.47 -12.21 45.43
N PRO A 63 -28.08 -13.15 44.56
CA PRO A 63 -28.06 -12.92 43.13
C PRO A 63 -29.46 -13.11 42.56
N LEU A 64 -29.96 -12.07 41.86
CA LEU A 64 -31.04 -12.20 40.91
C LEU A 64 -30.48 -12.96 39.68
N THR A 65 -30.87 -14.22 39.56
CA THR A 65 -30.61 -15.05 38.38
C THR A 65 -31.44 -14.55 37.21
N ALA A 66 -30.81 -13.85 36.28
CA ALA A 66 -31.33 -13.74 34.92
C ALA A 66 -30.99 -15.05 34.17
N PRO A 67 -31.90 -15.57 33.34
CA PRO A 67 -31.61 -16.81 32.61
C PRO A 67 -30.50 -16.55 31.57
N PRO A 68 -29.64 -17.54 31.30
CA PRO A 68 -28.60 -17.38 30.28
C PRO A 68 -29.25 -17.30 28.91
N ILE A 69 -29.08 -16.19 28.23
CA ILE A 69 -29.36 -16.08 26.80
C ILE A 69 -28.29 -16.90 26.07
N SER A 70 -28.64 -18.13 25.75
CA SER A 70 -27.84 -18.98 24.87
C SER A 70 -27.99 -18.49 23.43
N HIS A 71 -27.13 -17.61 22.99
CA HIS A 71 -26.80 -17.47 21.58
C HIS A 71 -25.39 -18.01 21.33
N SER A 72 -25.27 -19.33 21.33
CA SER A 72 -24.22 -20.03 20.61
C SER A 72 -24.63 -20.09 19.14
N ALA A 73 -24.49 -18.97 18.43
CA ALA A 73 -24.29 -19.04 16.99
C ALA A 73 -22.94 -19.75 16.81
N GLU A 74 -22.95 -21.01 16.38
CA GLU A 74 -21.76 -21.71 15.93
C GLU A 74 -21.09 -20.81 14.89
N LEU A 75 -19.92 -20.28 15.24
CA LEU A 75 -19.09 -19.49 14.32
C LEU A 75 -18.66 -20.44 13.20
N VAL A 76 -19.39 -20.41 12.09
CA VAL A 76 -18.99 -21.14 10.88
C VAL A 76 -17.59 -20.63 10.52
N PRO A 77 -16.57 -21.50 10.50
CA PRO A 77 -15.21 -21.08 10.19
C PRO A 77 -15.16 -20.48 8.80
N LEU A 78 -14.52 -19.31 8.69
CA LEU A 78 -14.36 -18.63 7.40
C LEU A 78 -13.61 -19.53 6.41
N LEU A 79 -14.09 -19.56 5.17
CA LEU A 79 -13.42 -20.27 4.07
C LEU A 79 -12.03 -19.65 3.84
N LYS A 80 -10.98 -20.47 3.93
CA LYS A 80 -9.62 -20.05 3.60
C LYS A 80 -9.38 -20.16 2.11
N VAL A 81 -8.93 -19.09 1.49
CA VAL A 81 -8.75 -18.98 0.04
C VAL A 81 -7.39 -18.34 -0.27
N SER A 82 -6.73 -18.79 -1.33
CA SER A 82 -5.53 -18.15 -1.83
C SER A 82 -5.87 -16.92 -2.69
N PRO A 83 -5.14 -15.79 -2.57
CA PRO A 83 -5.29 -14.65 -3.47
C PRO A 83 -5.18 -15.02 -4.96
N GLY A 84 -4.33 -16.01 -5.29
CA GLY A 84 -4.15 -16.50 -6.66
C GLY A 84 -5.30 -17.36 -7.22
N SER A 85 -6.38 -17.63 -6.46
CA SER A 85 -7.51 -18.42 -6.90
C SER A 85 -8.37 -17.72 -7.97
N ILE A 86 -8.33 -16.39 -8.05
CA ILE A 86 -8.91 -15.61 -9.15
C ILE A 86 -7.81 -15.15 -10.08
N GLN A 87 -8.00 -15.44 -11.38
CA GLN A 87 -7.16 -14.94 -12.46
C GLN A 87 -8.04 -14.13 -13.43
N CYS A 88 -7.67 -12.88 -13.66
CA CYS A 88 -8.35 -12.01 -14.61
C CYS A 88 -7.35 -11.12 -15.34
N GLU A 89 -7.74 -10.59 -16.48
CA GLU A 89 -6.96 -9.60 -17.20
C GLU A 89 -6.92 -8.28 -16.45
N SER A 90 -5.84 -7.53 -16.64
CA SER A 90 -5.69 -6.20 -16.04
C SER A 90 -6.79 -5.26 -16.54
N GLY A 91 -7.53 -4.65 -15.62
CA GLY A 91 -8.64 -3.74 -15.92
C GLY A 91 -10.00 -4.42 -16.07
N TYR A 92 -10.06 -5.75 -16.08
CA TYR A 92 -11.34 -6.47 -16.06
C TYR A 92 -12.07 -6.22 -14.73
N LEU A 93 -13.34 -5.83 -14.82
CA LEU A 93 -14.21 -5.70 -13.66
C LEU A 93 -14.70 -7.09 -13.24
N LEU A 94 -14.28 -7.56 -12.10
CA LEU A 94 -14.91 -8.71 -11.43
C LEU A 94 -16.28 -8.26 -10.92
N PRO A 95 -17.39 -8.70 -11.56
CA PRO A 95 -18.70 -8.15 -11.23
C PRO A 95 -19.19 -8.64 -9.88
N ASN A 96 -20.00 -7.83 -9.23
CA ASN A 96 -20.75 -8.24 -8.05
C ASN A 96 -22.12 -8.79 -8.48
N GLU A 97 -22.26 -10.09 -8.54
CA GLU A 97 -23.50 -10.77 -8.96
C GLU A 97 -24.65 -10.59 -7.97
N ASN A 98 -24.36 -10.11 -6.77
CA ASN A 98 -25.34 -9.90 -5.70
C ASN A 98 -25.76 -8.44 -5.52
N LEU A 99 -25.37 -7.58 -6.46
CA LEU A 99 -25.74 -6.16 -6.43
C LEU A 99 -27.26 -5.97 -6.27
N GLY A 100 -27.66 -5.17 -5.28
CA GLY A 100 -29.08 -4.90 -4.98
C GLY A 100 -29.80 -5.97 -4.17
N ARG A 101 -29.17 -7.11 -3.85
CA ARG A 101 -29.76 -8.12 -2.97
C ARG A 101 -29.51 -7.77 -1.49
N GLY A 102 -30.30 -6.84 -0.95
CA GLY A 102 -30.23 -6.44 0.46
C GLY A 102 -30.61 -7.59 1.39
N GLY A 103 -29.76 -7.86 2.41
CA GLY A 103 -29.97 -8.87 3.45
C GLY A 103 -29.74 -8.29 4.85
N GLY A 104 -30.18 -7.03 5.10
CA GLY A 104 -30.06 -6.43 6.43
C GLY A 104 -30.95 -7.14 7.45
N THR A 105 -30.36 -7.51 8.60
CA THR A 105 -31.13 -7.91 9.79
C THR A 105 -31.63 -6.65 10.51
N ASP A 106 -32.68 -6.76 11.31
CA ASP A 106 -33.24 -5.63 12.09
C ASP A 106 -32.21 -4.90 12.99
N ALA A 107 -31.07 -5.53 13.25
CA ALA A 107 -30.00 -4.98 14.08
C ALA A 107 -28.98 -4.10 13.31
N THR A 108 -29.02 -4.06 11.96
CA THR A 108 -28.11 -3.29 11.14
C THR A 108 -28.70 -1.96 10.70
N LEU A 109 -27.86 -0.91 10.59
CA LEU A 109 -28.31 0.36 10.06
C LEU A 109 -28.86 0.18 8.63
N ASN A 110 -30.04 0.73 8.38
CA ASN A 110 -30.60 0.74 7.05
C ASN A 110 -29.95 1.84 6.18
N ALA A 111 -30.23 1.79 4.90
CA ALA A 111 -29.64 2.71 3.93
C ALA A 111 -29.96 4.19 4.19
N MET A 112 -31.16 4.50 4.70
CA MET A 112 -31.57 5.87 5.02
C MET A 112 -30.85 6.39 6.27
N GLU A 113 -30.60 5.52 7.25
CA GLU A 113 -29.85 5.86 8.45
C GLU A 113 -28.38 6.17 8.11
N TYR A 114 -27.75 5.40 7.22
CA TYR A 114 -26.41 5.73 6.72
C TYR A 114 -26.39 7.09 6.04
N LEU A 115 -27.33 7.38 5.15
CA LEU A 115 -27.42 8.68 4.47
C LEU A 115 -27.55 9.82 5.48
N THR A 116 -28.49 9.71 6.43
CA THR A 116 -28.72 10.72 7.47
C THR A 116 -27.48 10.94 8.34
N ASN A 117 -26.83 9.84 8.75
CA ASN A 117 -25.63 9.90 9.58
C ASN A 117 -24.45 10.51 8.84
N ILE A 118 -24.31 10.29 7.53
CA ILE A 118 -23.27 10.93 6.69
C ILE A 118 -23.49 12.44 6.62
N LEU A 119 -24.73 12.87 6.35
CA LEU A 119 -25.10 14.27 6.25
C LEU A 119 -24.92 15.04 7.57
N THR A 120 -25.08 14.37 8.71
CA THR A 120 -24.94 14.96 10.05
C THR A 120 -23.57 14.71 10.70
N SER A 121 -22.65 14.13 9.95
CA SER A 121 -21.31 13.78 10.43
C SER A 121 -20.49 15.01 10.85
N LYS A 122 -19.71 14.87 11.93
CA LYS A 122 -18.86 15.93 12.48
C LYS A 122 -17.41 15.87 11.97
N VAL A 123 -17.15 15.17 10.87
CA VAL A 123 -15.78 14.97 10.37
C VAL A 123 -15.03 16.28 10.09
N TYR A 124 -15.74 17.34 9.75
CA TYR A 124 -15.16 18.64 9.40
C TYR A 124 -14.59 19.43 10.58
N ASP A 125 -14.75 18.93 11.80
CA ASP A 125 -14.02 19.46 12.95
C ASP A 125 -12.51 19.18 12.86
N VAL A 126 -12.11 18.17 12.10
CA VAL A 126 -10.70 17.73 11.92
C VAL A 126 -10.29 17.53 10.48
N ALA A 127 -11.19 17.15 9.59
CA ALA A 127 -10.94 16.91 8.19
C ALA A 127 -11.24 18.15 7.35
N TYR A 128 -10.52 18.30 6.24
CA TYR A 128 -10.86 19.29 5.21
C TYR A 128 -11.80 18.66 4.17
N GLU A 129 -12.68 19.48 3.58
CA GLU A 129 -13.29 19.13 2.30
C GLU A 129 -12.16 19.05 1.27
N SER A 130 -11.71 17.83 0.96
CA SER A 130 -10.53 17.64 0.11
C SER A 130 -10.84 18.05 -1.33
N PRO A 131 -9.88 18.60 -2.08
CA PRO A 131 -10.14 19.02 -3.44
C PRO A 131 -10.36 17.84 -4.39
N LEU A 132 -11.26 18.05 -5.37
CA LEU A 132 -11.43 17.19 -6.53
C LEU A 132 -10.72 17.85 -7.71
N GLN A 133 -9.62 17.26 -8.19
CA GLN A 133 -8.72 17.86 -9.17
C GLN A 133 -8.65 17.05 -10.45
N LEU A 134 -8.82 17.69 -11.61
CA LEU A 134 -8.59 17.05 -12.90
C LEU A 134 -7.09 16.72 -13.06
N ALA A 135 -6.80 15.49 -13.45
CA ALA A 135 -5.47 15.01 -13.80
C ALA A 135 -5.24 15.17 -15.30
N THR A 136 -4.79 16.35 -15.73
CA THR A 136 -4.78 16.75 -17.14
C THR A 136 -3.89 15.88 -18.03
N LYS A 137 -2.69 15.52 -17.57
CA LYS A 137 -1.76 14.66 -18.32
C LYS A 137 -2.28 13.23 -18.44
N LEU A 138 -2.79 12.69 -17.32
CA LEU A 138 -3.38 11.36 -17.27
C LEU A 138 -4.64 11.29 -18.13
N SER A 139 -5.51 12.29 -18.04
CA SER A 139 -6.71 12.40 -18.86
C SER A 139 -6.38 12.40 -20.36
N GLY A 140 -5.39 13.20 -20.78
CA GLY A 140 -4.94 13.22 -22.17
C GLY A 140 -4.37 11.88 -22.65
N ARG A 141 -3.68 11.13 -21.77
CA ARG A 141 -3.13 9.81 -22.09
C ARG A 141 -4.23 8.73 -22.20
N CYS A 142 -5.21 8.77 -21.30
CA CYS A 142 -6.26 7.74 -21.24
C CYS A 142 -7.46 8.06 -22.13
N GLY A 143 -7.60 9.28 -22.61
CA GLY A 143 -8.75 9.71 -23.42
C GLY A 143 -10.05 9.91 -22.63
N VAL A 144 -9.98 9.98 -21.30
CA VAL A 144 -11.10 10.18 -20.37
C VAL A 144 -10.75 11.31 -19.38
N ASN A 145 -11.73 11.90 -18.72
CA ASN A 145 -11.49 12.90 -17.69
C ASN A 145 -11.27 12.21 -16.33
N ILE A 146 -10.02 12.08 -15.90
CA ILE A 146 -9.66 11.47 -14.61
C ILE A 146 -9.62 12.55 -13.55
N TRP A 147 -10.52 12.47 -12.59
CA TRP A 147 -10.59 13.36 -11.44
C TRP A 147 -10.00 12.67 -10.20
N LEU A 148 -9.15 13.38 -9.48
CA LEU A 148 -8.47 12.89 -8.28
C LEU A 148 -9.16 13.45 -7.04
N LYS A 149 -9.75 12.60 -6.22
CA LYS A 149 -10.24 12.98 -4.89
C LYS A 149 -9.10 12.88 -3.89
N ARG A 150 -8.58 14.04 -3.46
CA ARG A 150 -7.27 14.21 -2.83
C ARG A 150 -7.30 14.01 -1.30
N GLU A 151 -7.59 12.78 -0.85
CA GLU A 151 -7.55 12.45 0.59
C GLU A 151 -6.10 12.37 1.15
N ASP A 152 -5.12 12.28 0.28
CA ASP A 152 -3.70 12.41 0.59
C ASP A 152 -3.29 13.80 1.12
N LEU A 153 -4.13 14.82 0.93
CA LEU A 153 -3.93 16.19 1.44
C LEU A 153 -4.56 16.45 2.81
N GLN A 154 -5.16 15.45 3.44
CA GLN A 154 -5.70 15.57 4.79
C GLN A 154 -4.59 15.83 5.84
N PRO A 155 -4.88 16.38 7.03
CA PRO A 155 -3.87 16.74 8.04
C PRO A 155 -2.90 15.61 8.43
N VAL A 156 -3.35 14.35 8.38
CA VAL A 156 -2.52 13.16 8.60
C VAL A 156 -2.30 12.35 7.33
N PHE A 157 -2.36 13.02 6.19
CA PHE A 157 -2.07 12.48 4.86
C PHE A 157 -2.91 11.25 4.48
N SER A 158 -4.12 11.09 5.02
CA SER A 158 -5.05 10.02 4.65
C SER A 158 -6.47 10.27 5.13
N PHE A 159 -7.44 9.62 4.47
CA PHE A 159 -8.87 9.69 4.80
C PHE A 159 -9.23 9.12 6.18
N LYS A 160 -8.36 8.31 6.79
CA LYS A 160 -8.66 7.52 8.00
C LYS A 160 -9.12 8.38 9.20
N LEU A 161 -8.68 9.63 9.28
CA LEU A 161 -9.12 10.54 10.34
C LEU A 161 -10.63 10.79 10.32
N ARG A 162 -11.31 10.75 9.17
CA ARG A 162 -12.75 10.99 9.04
C ARG A 162 -13.55 9.99 9.87
N GLY A 163 -13.33 8.69 9.62
CA GLY A 163 -14.03 7.63 10.35
C GLY A 163 -13.62 7.54 11.81
N ALA A 164 -12.33 7.68 12.11
CA ALA A 164 -11.84 7.69 13.49
C ALA A 164 -12.49 8.83 14.30
N TYR A 165 -12.47 10.04 13.78
CA TYR A 165 -13.08 11.19 14.45
C TYR A 165 -14.59 11.06 14.58
N ASN A 166 -15.29 10.67 13.51
CA ASN A 166 -16.75 10.55 13.53
C ASN A 166 -17.24 9.56 14.60
N MET A 167 -16.54 8.44 14.77
CA MET A 167 -16.85 7.50 15.84
C MET A 167 -16.51 8.09 17.22
N MET A 168 -15.34 8.66 17.38
CA MET A 168 -14.86 9.16 18.68
C MET A 168 -15.65 10.37 19.16
N ALA A 169 -16.10 11.26 18.26
CA ALA A 169 -16.91 12.43 18.58
C ALA A 169 -18.33 12.09 19.08
N LYS A 170 -18.79 10.84 18.89
CA LYS A 170 -20.06 10.33 19.41
C LYS A 170 -19.94 9.68 20.79
N LEU A 171 -18.71 9.49 21.28
CA LEU A 171 -18.49 8.90 22.60
C LEU A 171 -18.99 9.84 23.71
N SER A 172 -19.57 9.25 24.74
CA SER A 172 -19.95 10.00 25.95
C SER A 172 -18.73 10.57 26.67
N LYS A 173 -18.91 11.63 27.42
CA LYS A 173 -17.84 12.25 28.22
C LYS A 173 -17.10 11.22 29.09
N LYS A 174 -17.82 10.28 29.69
CA LYS A 174 -17.29 9.19 30.51
C LYS A 174 -16.39 8.22 29.73
N GLN A 175 -16.72 7.93 28.46
CA GLN A 175 -15.87 7.12 27.58
C GLN A 175 -14.63 7.88 27.13
N LEU A 176 -14.74 9.17 26.82
CA LEU A 176 -13.59 10.02 26.49
C LEU A 176 -12.62 10.18 27.68
N GLU A 177 -13.12 10.30 28.90
CA GLU A 177 -12.30 10.35 30.11
C GLU A 177 -11.49 9.06 30.33
N ARG A 178 -12.06 7.89 30.01
CA ARG A 178 -11.34 6.61 30.04
C ARG A 178 -10.34 6.49 28.89
N GLY A 179 -10.58 7.21 27.80
CA GLY A 179 -9.76 7.22 26.61
C GLY A 179 -10.07 6.11 25.61
N VAL A 180 -9.29 6.10 24.54
CA VAL A 180 -9.46 5.17 23.41
C VAL A 180 -8.22 4.32 23.21
N ILE A 181 -8.38 3.22 22.45
CA ILE A 181 -7.29 2.34 22.06
C ILE A 181 -7.55 1.80 20.65
N CYS A 182 -6.50 1.63 19.85
CA CYS A 182 -6.58 0.89 18.59
C CYS A 182 -5.32 0.08 18.33
N SER A 183 -5.38 -0.81 17.35
CA SER A 183 -4.20 -1.49 16.79
C SER A 183 -4.00 -1.05 15.36
N SER A 184 -2.90 -0.37 15.07
CA SER A 184 -2.51 0.02 13.71
C SER A 184 -1.11 0.60 13.68
N ALA A 185 -0.31 0.23 12.68
CA ALA A 185 1.01 0.80 12.43
C ALA A 185 1.03 1.87 11.30
N GLY A 186 -0.14 2.37 10.86
CA GLY A 186 -0.25 3.25 9.69
C GLY A 186 -1.28 4.37 9.84
N ASN A 187 -2.04 4.60 8.79
CA ASN A 187 -2.98 5.71 8.65
C ASN A 187 -4.03 5.79 9.75
N HIS A 188 -4.55 4.63 10.19
CA HIS A 188 -5.57 4.60 11.24
C HIS A 188 -5.00 5.06 12.59
N ALA A 189 -3.78 4.66 12.93
CA ALA A 189 -3.09 5.10 14.15
C ALA A 189 -2.99 6.62 14.22
N GLN A 190 -2.55 7.26 13.14
CA GLN A 190 -2.45 8.72 13.06
C GLN A 190 -3.84 9.39 13.11
N GLY A 191 -4.84 8.80 12.44
CA GLY A 191 -6.22 9.28 12.49
C GLY A 191 -6.80 9.25 13.91
N VAL A 192 -6.61 8.17 14.66
CA VAL A 192 -7.04 8.05 16.07
C VAL A 192 -6.27 9.02 16.97
N ALA A 193 -4.94 9.13 16.81
CA ALA A 193 -4.11 10.02 17.60
C ALA A 193 -4.52 11.50 17.43
N LEU A 194 -4.70 11.96 16.18
CA LEU A 194 -5.16 13.32 15.90
C LEU A 194 -6.58 13.56 16.46
N SER A 195 -7.47 12.58 16.31
CA SER A 195 -8.84 12.67 16.82
C SER A 195 -8.85 12.77 18.35
N ALA A 196 -8.01 11.99 19.03
CA ALA A 196 -7.86 12.04 20.49
C ALA A 196 -7.32 13.40 20.96
N GLN A 197 -6.30 13.92 20.29
CA GLN A 197 -5.74 15.25 20.54
C GLN A 197 -6.83 16.33 20.42
N LYS A 198 -7.64 16.27 19.37
CA LYS A 198 -8.71 17.25 19.15
C LYS A 198 -9.83 17.16 20.17
N LEU A 199 -10.17 15.94 20.62
CA LEU A 199 -11.22 15.69 21.62
C LEU A 199 -10.73 15.81 23.07
N GLY A 200 -9.43 16.02 23.29
CA GLY A 200 -8.82 16.12 24.62
C GLY A 200 -8.86 14.81 25.41
N CYS A 201 -8.84 13.66 24.74
CA CYS A 201 -8.84 12.34 25.39
C CYS A 201 -7.50 11.61 25.19
N SER A 202 -7.21 10.63 26.07
CA SER A 202 -6.02 9.80 25.94
C SER A 202 -6.21 8.72 24.89
N ALA A 203 -5.18 8.49 24.05
CA ALA A 203 -5.16 7.38 23.10
C ALA A 203 -3.96 6.46 23.34
N VAL A 204 -4.20 5.16 23.24
CA VAL A 204 -3.16 4.11 23.24
C VAL A 204 -3.19 3.42 21.88
N ILE A 205 -2.02 3.28 21.26
CA ILE A 205 -1.89 2.66 19.95
C ILE A 205 -0.96 1.44 20.07
N ALA A 206 -1.52 0.24 19.87
CA ALA A 206 -0.75 -1.00 19.83
C ALA A 206 -0.22 -1.27 18.42
N MET A 207 1.07 -1.58 18.32
CA MET A 207 1.75 -1.88 17.07
C MET A 207 2.68 -3.09 17.23
N PRO A 208 2.92 -3.88 16.18
CA PRO A 208 3.97 -4.91 16.21
C PRO A 208 5.34 -4.32 16.52
N VAL A 209 6.19 -5.09 17.19
CA VAL A 209 7.59 -4.69 17.51
C VAL A 209 8.43 -4.44 16.26
N THR A 210 8.05 -5.03 15.14
CA THR A 210 8.69 -4.87 13.82
C THR A 210 8.33 -3.55 13.12
N THR A 211 7.47 -2.72 13.74
CA THR A 211 7.02 -1.44 13.14
C THR A 211 8.19 -0.46 13.03
N PRO A 212 8.47 0.11 11.85
CA PRO A 212 9.52 1.09 11.65
C PRO A 212 9.38 2.32 12.55
N GLU A 213 10.49 2.80 13.07
CA GLU A 213 10.56 3.93 14.01
C GLU A 213 9.85 5.18 13.50
N ILE A 214 9.98 5.50 12.23
CA ILE A 214 9.34 6.67 11.62
C ILE A 214 7.80 6.63 11.76
N LYS A 215 7.19 5.44 11.75
CA LYS A 215 5.73 5.27 11.85
C LYS A 215 5.24 5.50 13.29
N TRP A 216 5.86 4.85 14.29
CA TRP A 216 5.40 5.02 15.67
C TRP A 216 5.75 6.40 16.24
N ARG A 217 6.89 7.00 15.88
CA ARG A 217 7.20 8.38 16.24
C ARG A 217 6.22 9.41 15.68
N SER A 218 5.68 9.17 14.50
CA SER A 218 4.65 10.05 13.92
C SER A 218 3.39 10.07 14.76
N VAL A 219 3.04 8.95 15.38
CA VAL A 219 1.89 8.83 16.30
C VAL A 219 2.17 9.48 17.65
N GLU A 220 3.37 9.28 18.23
CA GLU A 220 3.77 9.94 19.48
C GLU A 220 3.76 11.47 19.38
N ARG A 221 4.20 12.02 18.23
CA ARG A 221 4.14 13.48 17.97
C ARG A 221 2.72 14.04 18.00
N LEU A 222 1.71 13.21 17.73
CA LEU A 222 0.30 13.57 17.86
C LEU A 222 -0.24 13.42 19.30
N GLY A 223 0.62 13.03 20.25
CA GLY A 223 0.27 12.95 21.68
C GLY A 223 -0.31 11.61 22.12
N ALA A 224 -0.36 10.58 21.26
CA ALA A 224 -0.82 9.26 21.67
C ALA A 224 0.31 8.43 22.28
N ALA A 225 -0.03 7.56 23.25
CA ALA A 225 0.90 6.57 23.79
C ALA A 225 1.03 5.38 22.84
N VAL A 226 2.25 5.02 22.46
CA VAL A 226 2.51 3.86 21.60
C VAL A 226 2.97 2.68 22.45
N VAL A 227 2.45 1.49 22.15
CA VAL A 227 2.85 0.21 22.73
C VAL A 227 3.29 -0.72 21.61
N LEU A 228 4.58 -1.08 21.61
CA LEU A 228 5.11 -2.08 20.69
C LEU A 228 4.97 -3.45 21.33
N ILE A 229 4.15 -4.33 20.71
CA ILE A 229 3.77 -5.64 21.28
C ILE A 229 3.45 -6.66 20.18
N GLY A 230 3.95 -7.88 20.36
CA GLY A 230 3.77 -8.98 19.40
C GLY A 230 4.57 -8.80 18.12
N ASP A 231 4.66 -9.86 17.33
CA ASP A 231 5.40 -9.89 16.07
C ASP A 231 4.48 -9.62 14.86
N SER A 232 3.16 -9.74 15.06
CA SER A 232 2.14 -9.59 14.03
C SER A 232 1.08 -8.56 14.37
N TYR A 233 0.35 -8.11 13.32
CA TYR A 233 -0.83 -7.25 13.49
C TYR A 233 -1.90 -7.92 14.36
N ASP A 234 -2.13 -9.21 14.18
CA ASP A 234 -3.17 -9.97 14.87
C ASP A 234 -2.89 -10.03 16.39
N GLU A 235 -1.62 -10.22 16.79
CA GLU A 235 -1.20 -10.19 18.19
C GLU A 235 -1.35 -8.80 18.83
N ALA A 236 -0.92 -7.77 18.12
CA ALA A 236 -1.09 -6.39 18.57
C ALA A 236 -2.58 -6.03 18.70
N GLN A 237 -3.43 -6.53 17.81
CA GLN A 237 -4.88 -6.32 17.89
C GLN A 237 -5.52 -7.07 19.06
N ALA A 238 -5.12 -8.33 19.29
CA ALA A 238 -5.60 -9.09 20.44
C ALA A 238 -5.27 -8.39 21.75
N TYR A 239 -4.03 -7.94 21.91
CA TYR A 239 -3.60 -7.15 23.06
C TYR A 239 -4.42 -5.85 23.21
N ALA A 240 -4.66 -5.12 22.11
CA ALA A 240 -5.42 -3.88 22.18
C ALA A 240 -6.87 -4.11 22.64
N LYS A 241 -7.52 -5.18 22.18
CA LYS A 241 -8.88 -5.54 22.59
C LYS A 241 -8.92 -5.98 24.06
N GLU A 242 -8.02 -6.84 24.50
CA GLU A 242 -7.91 -7.26 25.89
C GLU A 242 -7.67 -6.06 26.84
N ARG A 243 -6.78 -5.15 26.44
CA ARG A 243 -6.49 -3.95 27.21
C ARG A 243 -7.67 -2.96 27.22
N ALA A 244 -8.43 -2.88 26.12
CA ALA A 244 -9.65 -2.08 26.06
C ALA A 244 -10.66 -2.53 27.14
N GLU A 245 -10.88 -3.84 27.26
CA GLU A 245 -11.79 -4.41 28.26
C GLU A 245 -11.28 -4.18 29.69
N LYS A 246 -10.00 -4.43 29.96
CA LYS A 246 -9.39 -4.26 31.29
C LYS A 246 -9.41 -2.83 31.79
N GLU A 247 -9.11 -1.86 30.90
CA GLU A 247 -9.03 -0.43 31.26
C GLU A 247 -10.36 0.31 31.01
N GLY A 248 -11.36 -0.33 30.44
CA GLY A 248 -12.63 0.27 30.04
C GLY A 248 -12.47 1.34 28.96
N ARG A 249 -11.42 1.23 28.12
CA ARG A 249 -11.20 2.12 26.98
C ARG A 249 -12.09 1.69 25.82
N THR A 250 -12.45 2.67 24.97
CA THR A 250 -13.16 2.35 23.74
C THR A 250 -12.17 1.91 22.66
N PHE A 251 -12.34 0.70 22.14
CA PHE A 251 -11.59 0.24 20.98
C PHE A 251 -12.12 0.91 19.71
N VAL A 252 -11.24 1.55 18.93
CA VAL A 252 -11.57 2.23 17.68
C VAL A 252 -11.13 1.35 16.50
N PRO A 253 -12.06 0.66 15.80
CA PRO A 253 -11.72 -0.23 14.71
C PRO A 253 -11.32 0.55 13.44
N PRO A 254 -10.44 -0.03 12.58
CA PRO A 254 -9.92 0.68 11.42
C PRO A 254 -10.90 0.82 10.24
N PHE A 255 -12.00 0.04 10.21
CA PHE A 255 -12.95 0.03 9.10
C PHE A 255 -14.34 -0.51 9.45
N ASP A 256 -14.46 -1.57 10.28
CA ASP A 256 -15.71 -2.31 10.48
C ASP A 256 -16.49 -1.78 11.68
N HIS A 257 -17.12 -0.63 11.50
CA HIS A 257 -18.04 -0.03 12.46
C HIS A 257 -18.92 0.99 11.73
N PRO A 258 -20.25 1.02 12.00
CA PRO A 258 -21.16 1.93 11.33
C PRO A 258 -20.73 3.40 11.38
N ASP A 259 -20.25 3.89 12.53
CA ASP A 259 -19.78 5.27 12.67
C ASP A 259 -18.50 5.56 11.91
N VAL A 260 -17.59 4.58 11.79
CA VAL A 260 -16.37 4.69 10.97
C VAL A 260 -16.77 4.75 9.50
N ILE A 261 -17.62 3.84 9.03
CA ILE A 261 -18.15 3.80 7.66
C ILE A 261 -18.85 5.11 7.31
N THR A 262 -19.70 5.62 8.21
CA THR A 262 -20.39 6.90 8.08
C THR A 262 -19.41 8.06 7.86
N GLY A 263 -18.36 8.14 8.66
CA GLY A 263 -17.32 9.19 8.49
C GLY A 263 -16.65 9.13 7.13
N GLN A 264 -16.38 7.91 6.61
CA GLN A 264 -15.80 7.72 5.29
C GLN A 264 -16.76 8.09 4.15
N GLY A 265 -18.07 7.92 4.38
CA GLY A 265 -19.11 8.28 3.41
C GLY A 265 -19.12 9.76 3.01
N THR A 266 -18.56 10.64 3.87
CA THR A 266 -18.42 12.08 3.54
C THR A 266 -17.54 12.32 2.31
N VAL A 267 -16.62 11.39 1.97
CA VAL A 267 -15.84 11.45 0.73
C VAL A 267 -16.75 11.35 -0.49
N GLY A 268 -17.71 10.42 -0.48
CA GLY A 268 -18.71 10.28 -1.55
C GLY A 268 -19.61 11.52 -1.67
N MET A 269 -20.03 12.07 -0.54
CA MET A 269 -20.80 13.31 -0.50
C MET A 269 -20.05 14.48 -1.16
N GLU A 270 -18.76 14.64 -0.83
CA GLU A 270 -17.92 15.68 -1.41
C GLU A 270 -17.72 15.49 -2.92
N ILE A 271 -17.51 14.26 -3.40
CA ILE A 271 -17.34 13.95 -4.83
C ILE A 271 -18.58 14.41 -5.61
N VAL A 272 -19.77 13.98 -5.19
CA VAL A 272 -21.05 14.33 -5.88
C VAL A 272 -21.30 15.84 -5.84
N LYS A 273 -20.95 16.51 -4.74
CA LYS A 273 -21.07 17.97 -4.61
C LYS A 273 -20.11 18.73 -5.52
N GLN A 274 -18.87 18.26 -5.65
CA GLN A 274 -17.77 18.97 -6.32
C GLN A 274 -17.76 18.76 -7.83
N LEU A 275 -18.13 17.59 -8.33
CA LEU A 275 -18.16 17.29 -9.76
C LEU A 275 -19.52 17.63 -10.36
N LYS A 276 -19.52 18.65 -11.23
CA LYS A 276 -20.70 19.00 -12.01
C LYS A 276 -20.70 18.24 -13.33
N GLY A 277 -21.70 17.41 -13.53
CA GLY A 277 -21.84 16.57 -14.73
C GLY A 277 -21.89 15.08 -14.41
N PRO A 278 -22.14 14.23 -15.40
CA PRO A 278 -22.28 12.80 -15.20
C PRO A 278 -20.94 12.20 -14.75
N ILE A 279 -21.00 11.26 -13.81
CA ILE A 279 -19.88 10.46 -13.33
C ILE A 279 -20.10 9.04 -13.84
N GLU A 280 -19.19 8.51 -14.62
CA GLU A 280 -19.26 7.11 -15.09
C GLU A 280 -18.93 6.13 -13.97
N ALA A 281 -17.81 6.38 -13.26
CA ALA A 281 -17.36 5.51 -12.18
C ALA A 281 -16.53 6.25 -11.12
N ILE A 282 -16.59 5.74 -9.88
CA ILE A 282 -15.72 6.14 -8.77
C ILE A 282 -14.88 4.91 -8.38
N PHE A 283 -13.57 5.03 -8.51
CA PHE A 283 -12.60 4.00 -8.15
C PHE A 283 -12.10 4.23 -6.73
N VAL A 284 -12.22 3.21 -5.88
CA VAL A 284 -11.92 3.31 -4.44
C VAL A 284 -10.97 2.18 -4.04
N PRO A 285 -9.83 2.48 -3.36
CA PRO A 285 -8.95 1.44 -2.87
C PRO A 285 -9.63 0.65 -1.74
N VAL A 286 -9.50 -0.66 -1.78
CA VAL A 286 -10.16 -1.57 -0.83
C VAL A 286 -9.13 -2.35 -0.02
N GLY A 287 -9.23 -2.25 1.30
CA GLY A 287 -8.65 -3.17 2.26
C GLY A 287 -9.78 -3.85 3.03
N GLY A 288 -10.08 -3.39 4.26
CA GLY A 288 -11.21 -3.89 5.04
C GLY A 288 -12.60 -3.44 4.57
N GLY A 289 -12.70 -2.57 3.56
CA GLY A 289 -13.96 -2.16 2.93
C GLY A 289 -14.61 -0.87 3.47
N GLY A 290 -14.10 -0.25 4.55
CA GLY A 290 -14.78 0.88 5.19
C GLY A 290 -14.95 2.12 4.32
N LEU A 291 -13.96 2.45 3.47
CA LEU A 291 -14.02 3.61 2.58
C LEU A 291 -15.04 3.41 1.46
N ILE A 292 -14.93 2.28 0.76
CA ILE A 292 -15.84 1.98 -0.36
C ILE A 292 -17.28 1.79 0.10
N ALA A 293 -17.51 1.11 1.24
CA ALA A 293 -18.82 0.95 1.83
C ALA A 293 -19.45 2.30 2.18
N GLY A 294 -18.68 3.21 2.77
CA GLY A 294 -19.18 4.57 3.08
C GLY A 294 -19.49 5.38 1.84
N ILE A 295 -18.60 5.40 0.84
CA ILE A 295 -18.85 6.10 -0.43
C ILE A 295 -20.08 5.52 -1.13
N ALA A 296 -20.18 4.19 -1.22
CA ALA A 296 -21.31 3.52 -1.86
C ALA A 296 -22.64 3.79 -1.14
N ALA A 297 -22.64 3.79 0.21
CA ALA A 297 -23.82 4.09 1.02
C ALA A 297 -24.40 5.50 0.73
N TYR A 298 -23.55 6.47 0.40
CA TYR A 298 -24.01 7.79 -0.02
C TYR A 298 -24.36 7.84 -1.50
N VAL A 299 -23.40 7.50 -2.37
CA VAL A 299 -23.52 7.74 -3.82
C VAL A 299 -24.67 6.95 -4.43
N LYS A 300 -24.82 5.67 -4.08
CA LYS A 300 -25.91 4.83 -4.62
C LYS A 300 -27.32 5.29 -4.19
N ARG A 301 -27.43 6.19 -3.22
CA ARG A 301 -28.73 6.79 -2.82
C ARG A 301 -29.01 8.12 -3.51
N VAL A 302 -27.95 8.85 -3.89
CA VAL A 302 -28.09 10.20 -4.49
C VAL A 302 -27.93 10.14 -6.00
N SER A 303 -27.09 9.26 -6.51
CA SER A 303 -26.76 9.07 -7.93
C SER A 303 -26.55 7.57 -8.21
N PRO A 304 -27.64 6.77 -8.23
CA PRO A 304 -27.55 5.29 -8.31
C PRO A 304 -26.92 4.78 -9.62
N GLU A 305 -26.93 5.61 -10.66
CA GLU A 305 -26.32 5.31 -11.97
C GLU A 305 -24.80 5.28 -11.92
N VAL A 306 -24.18 5.94 -10.95
CA VAL A 306 -22.72 6.00 -10.82
C VAL A 306 -22.18 4.64 -10.37
N LYS A 307 -21.23 4.09 -11.13
CA LYS A 307 -20.58 2.84 -10.76
C LYS A 307 -19.58 3.07 -9.61
N ILE A 308 -19.67 2.25 -8.58
CA ILE A 308 -18.70 2.21 -7.48
C ILE A 308 -17.83 0.98 -7.66
N ILE A 309 -16.56 1.20 -7.98
CA ILE A 309 -15.62 0.15 -8.35
C ILE A 309 -14.51 0.08 -7.30
N GLY A 310 -14.39 -1.08 -6.65
CA GLY A 310 -13.28 -1.37 -5.76
C GLY A 310 -11.98 -1.59 -6.54
N VAL A 311 -10.85 -1.24 -5.95
CA VAL A 311 -9.54 -1.59 -6.51
C VAL A 311 -8.71 -2.26 -5.42
N GLU A 312 -8.24 -3.47 -5.72
CA GLU A 312 -7.40 -4.28 -4.83
C GLU A 312 -6.12 -4.74 -5.56
N PRO A 313 -5.01 -4.97 -4.83
CA PRO A 313 -3.86 -5.65 -5.43
C PRO A 313 -4.15 -7.14 -5.61
N PHE A 314 -3.53 -7.78 -6.60
CA PHE A 314 -3.69 -9.23 -6.84
C PHE A 314 -3.34 -10.11 -5.64
N ASP A 315 -2.44 -9.63 -4.77
CA ASP A 315 -1.93 -10.36 -3.61
C ASP A 315 -2.61 -9.98 -2.28
N ALA A 316 -3.68 -9.14 -2.34
CA ALA A 316 -4.50 -8.77 -1.18
C ALA A 316 -5.93 -8.41 -1.63
N ASN A 317 -6.66 -9.38 -2.20
CA ASN A 317 -7.94 -9.25 -2.89
C ASN A 317 -9.11 -9.85 -2.10
N ALA A 318 -9.14 -9.61 -0.79
CA ALA A 318 -10.11 -10.21 0.12
C ALA A 318 -11.58 -9.84 -0.21
N MET A 319 -11.83 -8.61 -0.65
CA MET A 319 -13.20 -8.17 -1.01
C MET A 319 -13.64 -8.80 -2.33
N ALA A 320 -12.79 -8.83 -3.35
CA ALA A 320 -13.11 -9.45 -4.64
C ALA A 320 -13.47 -10.93 -4.46
N LEU A 321 -12.66 -11.66 -3.70
CA LEU A 321 -12.92 -13.07 -3.39
C LEU A 321 -14.18 -13.24 -2.52
N SER A 322 -14.41 -12.36 -1.55
CA SER A 322 -15.62 -12.42 -0.73
C SER A 322 -16.89 -12.18 -1.54
N LEU A 323 -16.87 -11.23 -2.47
CA LEU A 323 -18.00 -10.95 -3.38
C LEU A 323 -18.22 -12.12 -4.36
N ASN A 324 -17.15 -12.71 -4.88
CA ASN A 324 -17.23 -13.85 -5.78
C ASN A 324 -17.78 -15.12 -5.11
N HIS A 325 -17.47 -15.32 -3.82
CA HIS A 325 -17.98 -16.48 -3.03
C HIS A 325 -19.32 -16.18 -2.33
N ASP A 326 -19.87 -14.99 -2.46
CA ASP A 326 -21.07 -14.53 -1.76
C ASP A 326 -20.99 -14.66 -0.21
N GLN A 327 -19.78 -14.72 0.33
CA GLN A 327 -19.51 -14.81 1.76
C GLN A 327 -18.13 -14.25 2.08
N ARG A 328 -17.93 -13.79 3.31
CA ARG A 328 -16.59 -13.37 3.75
C ARG A 328 -15.63 -14.55 3.71
N VAL A 329 -14.46 -14.34 3.11
CA VAL A 329 -13.39 -15.33 3.07
C VAL A 329 -12.18 -14.83 3.85
N MET A 330 -11.30 -15.77 4.24
CA MET A 330 -10.01 -15.46 4.85
C MET A 330 -8.90 -15.79 3.85
N LEU A 331 -8.07 -14.82 3.51
CA LEU A 331 -6.87 -15.07 2.71
C LEU A 331 -5.85 -15.86 3.53
N ASP A 332 -5.25 -16.89 2.94
CA ASP A 332 -4.16 -17.68 3.53
C ASP A 332 -2.91 -16.81 3.74
N GLN A 333 -2.64 -15.90 2.80
CA GLN A 333 -1.53 -14.95 2.83
C GLN A 333 -1.96 -13.62 2.23
N VAL A 334 -1.24 -12.54 2.54
CA VAL A 334 -1.43 -11.21 1.95
C VAL A 334 -0.09 -10.60 1.57
N GLY A 335 -0.04 -9.92 0.44
CA GLY A 335 1.12 -9.19 -0.01
C GLY A 335 1.36 -7.91 0.81
N GLY A 336 2.61 -7.61 1.09
CA GLY A 336 3.00 -6.44 1.90
C GLY A 336 3.34 -5.18 1.09
N PHE A 337 3.19 -5.20 -0.24
CA PHE A 337 3.55 -4.03 -1.05
C PHE A 337 2.61 -2.85 -0.80
N ALA A 338 1.32 -3.06 -0.81
CA ALA A 338 0.31 -2.05 -0.48
C ALA A 338 -0.21 -2.27 0.96
N ASP A 339 0.67 -2.07 1.95
CA ASP A 339 0.42 -2.38 3.36
C ASP A 339 -0.84 -1.72 3.95
N GLY A 340 -1.24 -0.55 3.45
CA GLY A 340 -2.47 0.13 3.88
C GLY A 340 -3.77 -0.60 3.52
N VAL A 341 -3.73 -1.59 2.61
CA VAL A 341 -4.87 -2.41 2.18
C VAL A 341 -4.63 -3.92 2.38
N ALA A 342 -3.51 -4.33 2.95
CA ALA A 342 -3.16 -5.73 3.18
C ALA A 342 -4.00 -6.33 4.34
N VAL A 343 -5.22 -6.76 4.05
CA VAL A 343 -6.19 -7.28 5.02
C VAL A 343 -6.56 -8.72 4.64
N LYS A 344 -6.47 -9.64 5.61
CA LYS A 344 -6.83 -11.05 5.38
C LYS A 344 -8.33 -11.29 5.30
N VAL A 345 -9.11 -10.52 6.06
CA VAL A 345 -10.56 -10.68 6.16
C VAL A 345 -11.20 -9.29 6.14
N VAL A 346 -12.16 -9.08 5.25
CA VAL A 346 -12.96 -7.86 5.20
C VAL A 346 -13.92 -7.78 6.40
N GLY A 347 -14.38 -6.58 6.73
CA GLY A 347 -15.32 -6.40 7.82
C GLY A 347 -16.67 -7.06 7.52
N GLU A 348 -17.46 -7.29 8.54
CA GLU A 348 -18.80 -7.88 8.41
C GLU A 348 -19.79 -6.87 7.82
N GLU A 349 -19.88 -5.72 8.44
CA GLU A 349 -20.77 -4.65 7.97
C GLU A 349 -20.27 -4.04 6.66
N THR A 350 -18.95 -3.91 6.48
CA THR A 350 -18.39 -3.43 5.23
C THR A 350 -18.67 -4.38 4.07
N PHE A 351 -18.57 -5.71 4.29
CA PHE A 351 -18.92 -6.71 3.28
C PHE A 351 -20.41 -6.68 2.94
N ARG A 352 -21.30 -6.59 3.95
CA ARG A 352 -22.75 -6.48 3.74
C ARG A 352 -23.08 -5.30 2.82
N LEU A 353 -22.52 -4.12 3.10
CA LEU A 353 -22.74 -2.93 2.28
C LEU A 353 -22.13 -3.05 0.88
N CYS A 354 -20.92 -3.59 0.77
CA CYS A 354 -20.28 -3.79 -0.52
C CYS A 354 -21.04 -4.79 -1.39
N ARG A 355 -21.52 -5.88 -0.82
CA ARG A 355 -22.38 -6.86 -1.51
C ARG A 355 -23.65 -6.25 -2.06
N GLU A 356 -24.26 -5.31 -1.34
CA GLU A 356 -25.49 -4.62 -1.74
C GLU A 356 -25.24 -3.50 -2.77
N LEU A 357 -24.12 -2.75 -2.67
CA LEU A 357 -24.00 -1.43 -3.28
C LEU A 357 -22.81 -1.28 -4.25
N VAL A 358 -21.83 -2.17 -4.24
CA VAL A 358 -20.62 -2.04 -5.06
C VAL A 358 -20.80 -2.81 -6.37
N ASP A 359 -20.47 -2.20 -7.50
CA ASP A 359 -20.66 -2.79 -8.83
C ASP A 359 -19.65 -3.92 -9.12
N GLY A 360 -18.48 -3.85 -8.53
CA GLY A 360 -17.44 -4.88 -8.66
C GLY A 360 -16.06 -4.40 -8.24
N VAL A 361 -15.05 -5.23 -8.51
CA VAL A 361 -13.66 -4.97 -8.12
C VAL A 361 -12.73 -5.16 -9.31
N VAL A 362 -11.76 -4.26 -9.46
CA VAL A 362 -10.65 -4.36 -10.43
C VAL A 362 -9.37 -4.71 -9.67
N LEU A 363 -8.64 -5.71 -10.16
CA LEU A 363 -7.36 -6.12 -9.59
C LEU A 363 -6.18 -5.50 -10.34
N VAL A 364 -5.16 -5.06 -9.61
CA VAL A 364 -3.96 -4.42 -10.18
C VAL A 364 -2.67 -4.99 -9.61
N GLY A 365 -1.63 -5.00 -10.44
CA GLY A 365 -0.29 -5.46 -10.05
C GLY A 365 0.56 -4.36 -9.40
N ARG A 366 1.63 -4.78 -8.73
CA ARG A 366 2.61 -3.88 -8.08
C ARG A 366 3.23 -2.89 -9.06
N ASP A 367 3.45 -3.30 -10.29
CA ASP A 367 4.04 -2.48 -11.34
C ASP A 367 3.10 -1.33 -11.74
N ALA A 368 1.80 -1.63 -11.91
CA ALA A 368 0.77 -0.63 -12.23
C ALA A 368 0.61 0.38 -11.07
N ILE A 369 0.61 -0.10 -9.83
CA ILE A 369 0.57 0.76 -8.63
C ILE A 369 1.79 1.70 -8.62
N SER A 370 2.98 1.17 -8.88
CA SER A 370 4.23 1.96 -8.91
C SER A 370 4.22 2.98 -10.04
N ALA A 371 3.72 2.61 -11.23
CA ALA A 371 3.52 3.53 -12.34
C ALA A 371 2.58 4.69 -11.95
N SER A 372 1.48 4.38 -11.26
CA SER A 372 0.52 5.39 -10.80
C SER A 372 1.11 6.34 -9.73
N ILE A 373 2.02 5.87 -8.87
CA ILE A 373 2.76 6.74 -7.93
C ILE A 373 3.66 7.71 -8.70
N LYS A 374 4.37 7.23 -9.73
CA LYS A 374 5.19 8.07 -10.61
C LYS A 374 4.33 9.08 -11.38
N ASP A 375 3.19 8.64 -11.91
CA ASP A 375 2.24 9.50 -12.61
C ASP A 375 1.71 10.60 -11.70
N MET A 376 1.35 10.28 -10.48
CA MET A 376 0.89 11.27 -9.51
C MET A 376 1.97 12.32 -9.19
N PHE A 377 3.23 11.89 -9.07
CA PHE A 377 4.34 12.82 -8.92
C PHE A 377 4.51 13.72 -10.14
N GLU A 378 4.41 13.19 -11.34
CA GLU A 378 4.50 13.98 -12.58
C GLU A 378 3.30 14.90 -12.77
N GLU A 379 2.10 14.49 -12.33
CA GLU A 379 0.83 15.22 -12.47
C GLU A 379 0.69 16.35 -11.42
N LYS A 380 0.93 16.03 -10.15
CA LYS A 380 0.62 16.93 -9.01
C LYS A 380 1.80 17.20 -8.07
N ARG A 381 3.00 16.67 -8.33
CA ARG A 381 4.17 16.73 -7.45
C ARG A 381 3.92 16.16 -6.05
N SER A 382 2.99 15.20 -5.96
CA SER A 382 2.65 14.47 -4.73
C SER A 382 3.11 13.03 -4.84
N ILE A 383 3.58 12.46 -3.74
CA ILE A 383 4.00 11.07 -3.66
C ILE A 383 2.95 10.32 -2.83
N LEU A 384 2.18 9.45 -3.49
CA LEU A 384 1.20 8.60 -2.82
C LEU A 384 1.87 7.37 -2.22
N GLU A 385 1.32 6.86 -1.12
CA GLU A 385 1.63 5.50 -0.68
C GLU A 385 1.04 4.47 -1.66
N PRO A 386 1.55 3.22 -1.72
CA PRO A 386 1.03 2.21 -2.63
C PRO A 386 -0.48 2.02 -2.53
N ALA A 387 -1.04 1.96 -1.33
CA ALA A 387 -2.48 1.90 -1.10
C ALA A 387 -3.23 3.13 -1.64
N GLY A 388 -2.61 4.32 -1.55
CA GLY A 388 -3.18 5.58 -2.04
C GLY A 388 -3.25 5.69 -3.56
N ALA A 389 -2.38 4.96 -4.27
CA ALA A 389 -2.29 4.98 -5.73
C ALA A 389 -3.15 3.90 -6.42
N LEU A 390 -3.70 2.94 -5.66
CA LEU A 390 -4.49 1.82 -6.19
C LEU A 390 -5.63 2.25 -7.08
N SER A 391 -6.45 3.19 -6.62
CA SER A 391 -7.61 3.66 -7.37
C SER A 391 -7.23 4.26 -8.73
N LEU A 392 -6.10 4.95 -8.79
CA LEU A 392 -5.60 5.52 -10.04
C LEU A 392 -5.14 4.42 -11.00
N ALA A 393 -4.42 3.40 -10.49
CA ALA A 393 -4.01 2.23 -11.26
C ALA A 393 -5.24 1.47 -11.81
N GLY A 394 -6.26 1.26 -10.98
CA GLY A 394 -7.49 0.60 -11.38
C GLY A 394 -8.29 1.40 -12.40
N ALA A 395 -8.40 2.72 -12.22
CA ALA A 395 -9.08 3.60 -13.15
C ALA A 395 -8.44 3.57 -14.55
N GLU A 396 -7.11 3.70 -14.63
CA GLU A 396 -6.38 3.62 -15.89
C GLU A 396 -6.56 2.26 -16.58
N ALA A 397 -6.40 1.17 -15.83
CA ALA A 397 -6.55 -0.18 -16.35
C ALA A 397 -7.98 -0.44 -16.87
N TYR A 398 -9.00 -0.05 -16.10
CA TYR A 398 -10.41 -0.18 -16.45
C TYR A 398 -10.77 0.61 -17.71
N CYS A 399 -10.42 1.91 -17.75
CA CYS A 399 -10.72 2.77 -18.89
C CYS A 399 -10.06 2.24 -20.18
N LYS A 400 -8.83 1.73 -20.07
CA LYS A 400 -8.14 1.11 -21.21
C LYS A 400 -8.82 -0.19 -21.66
N TYR A 401 -9.20 -1.06 -20.72
CA TYR A 401 -9.84 -2.35 -21.00
C TYR A 401 -11.18 -2.17 -21.71
N TYR A 402 -12.02 -1.25 -21.22
CA TYR A 402 -13.35 -1.00 -21.78
C TYR A 402 -13.37 0.06 -22.89
N GLY A 403 -12.21 0.63 -23.24
CA GLY A 403 -12.10 1.59 -24.33
C GLY A 403 -12.88 2.90 -24.11
N LEU A 404 -13.02 3.33 -22.85
CA LEU A 404 -13.76 4.55 -22.49
C LEU A 404 -13.12 5.78 -23.12
N LYS A 405 -13.97 6.77 -23.52
CA LYS A 405 -13.48 8.02 -24.10
C LYS A 405 -14.42 9.19 -23.78
N GLY A 406 -13.88 10.21 -23.13
CA GLY A 406 -14.62 11.44 -22.82
C GLY A 406 -15.37 11.43 -21.51
N GLU A 407 -15.61 10.26 -20.89
CA GLU A 407 -16.33 10.13 -19.64
C GLU A 407 -15.56 10.73 -18.46
N ASN A 408 -16.29 11.14 -17.40
CA ASN A 408 -15.68 11.53 -16.13
C ASN A 408 -15.58 10.31 -15.23
N VAL A 409 -14.37 10.00 -14.79
CA VAL A 409 -14.09 8.99 -13.77
C VAL A 409 -13.37 9.62 -12.59
N VAL A 410 -13.66 9.13 -11.39
CA VAL A 410 -13.04 9.64 -10.15
C VAL A 410 -12.16 8.57 -9.54
N ALA A 411 -10.92 8.90 -9.23
CA ALA A 411 -10.00 8.05 -8.47
C ALA A 411 -9.75 8.67 -7.10
N VAL A 412 -10.00 7.91 -6.02
CA VAL A 412 -9.76 8.38 -4.65
C VAL A 412 -8.31 8.14 -4.25
N THR A 413 -7.49 9.19 -4.21
CA THR A 413 -6.10 9.13 -3.75
C THR A 413 -6.08 9.12 -2.21
N SER A 414 -6.12 7.92 -1.62
CA SER A 414 -6.54 7.70 -0.24
C SER A 414 -5.49 8.02 0.83
N GLY A 415 -4.19 8.11 0.46
CA GLY A 415 -3.14 8.46 1.41
C GLY A 415 -1.74 8.60 0.82
N ALA A 416 -0.84 9.23 1.61
CA ALA A 416 0.53 9.54 1.24
C ALA A 416 1.57 9.17 2.34
N ASN A 417 1.20 8.38 3.34
CA ASN A 417 2.08 8.00 4.46
C ASN A 417 3.10 6.90 4.07
N MET A 418 3.89 7.17 3.04
CA MET A 418 4.87 6.24 2.53
C MET A 418 6.22 6.35 3.26
N ASN A 419 6.89 5.21 3.50
CA ASN A 419 8.29 5.22 3.88
C ASN A 419 9.17 5.59 2.68
N PHE A 420 10.01 6.60 2.84
CA PHE A 420 10.90 7.11 1.80
C PHE A 420 11.84 6.04 1.21
N ASP A 421 12.27 5.08 2.02
CA ASP A 421 13.14 3.97 1.60
C ASP A 421 12.50 3.09 0.50
N ARG A 422 11.17 3.11 0.38
CA ARG A 422 10.44 2.38 -0.68
C ARG A 422 10.50 3.05 -2.04
N LEU A 423 10.85 4.36 -2.12
CA LEU A 423 10.88 5.10 -3.39
C LEU A 423 11.80 4.45 -4.43
N ARG A 424 12.92 3.88 -3.99
CA ARG A 424 13.82 3.19 -4.91
C ARG A 424 13.14 2.01 -5.61
N LEU A 425 12.45 1.16 -4.84
CA LEU A 425 11.71 0.02 -5.40
C LEU A 425 10.60 0.50 -6.34
N ILE A 426 9.88 1.56 -5.94
CA ILE A 426 8.79 2.13 -6.73
C ILE A 426 9.28 2.66 -8.08
N THR A 427 10.39 3.39 -8.10
CA THR A 427 10.97 3.91 -9.36
C THR A 427 11.36 2.79 -10.32
N GLU A 428 11.94 1.71 -9.82
CA GLU A 428 12.31 0.56 -10.62
C GLU A 428 11.10 -0.19 -11.20
N LEU A 429 10.01 -0.32 -10.41
CA LEU A 429 8.78 -0.98 -10.84
C LEU A 429 7.94 -0.10 -11.77
N ALA A 430 7.99 1.21 -11.61
CA ALA A 430 7.15 2.13 -12.37
C ALA A 430 7.46 2.10 -13.88
N ASP A 431 8.72 1.93 -14.26
CA ASP A 431 9.11 1.85 -15.67
C ASP A 431 8.66 0.54 -16.33
N VAL A 432 8.64 -0.56 -15.56
CA VAL A 432 8.04 -1.83 -15.98
C VAL A 432 6.52 -1.70 -16.13
N GLY A 433 5.85 -1.09 -15.15
CA GLY A 433 4.39 -0.89 -15.17
C GLY A 433 3.90 0.02 -16.30
N ARG A 434 4.76 0.92 -16.77
CA ARG A 434 4.51 1.73 -17.96
C ARG A 434 4.89 1.04 -19.27
N GLN A 435 5.29 -0.23 -19.23
CA GLN A 435 5.79 -0.97 -20.39
C GLN A 435 6.99 -0.28 -21.07
N ARG A 436 7.77 0.51 -20.34
CA ARG A 436 8.99 1.15 -20.83
C ARG A 436 10.22 0.28 -20.66
N GLU A 437 10.18 -0.69 -19.74
CA GLU A 437 11.23 -1.68 -19.52
C GLU A 437 10.69 -3.09 -19.71
N ALA A 438 11.50 -3.95 -20.31
CA ALA A 438 11.27 -5.38 -20.38
C ALA A 438 12.44 -6.14 -19.75
N VAL A 439 12.14 -7.28 -19.12
CA VAL A 439 13.12 -8.20 -18.54
C VAL A 439 13.17 -9.46 -19.40
N LEU A 440 14.34 -9.79 -19.89
CA LEU A 440 14.55 -10.88 -20.83
C LEU A 440 15.65 -11.81 -20.36
N ALA A 441 15.52 -13.09 -20.70
CA ALA A 441 16.54 -14.09 -20.55
C ALA A 441 16.91 -14.66 -21.93
N THR A 442 18.17 -14.65 -22.29
CA THR A 442 18.66 -15.14 -23.56
C THR A 442 19.76 -16.17 -23.34
N TYR A 443 19.68 -17.30 -24.04
CA TYR A 443 20.75 -18.29 -24.09
C TYR A 443 21.62 -18.00 -25.30
N MET A 444 22.90 -17.70 -25.04
CA MET A 444 23.90 -17.41 -26.06
C MET A 444 24.93 -18.55 -26.18
N PRO A 445 25.38 -18.93 -27.38
CA PRO A 445 26.58 -19.75 -27.54
C PRO A 445 27.80 -19.01 -26.97
N GLU A 446 28.71 -19.73 -26.34
CA GLU A 446 29.95 -19.17 -25.83
C GLU A 446 31.04 -19.25 -26.89
N GLU A 447 30.89 -18.49 -27.96
CA GLU A 447 31.79 -18.42 -29.11
C GLU A 447 32.26 -16.99 -29.38
N PRO A 448 33.46 -16.79 -29.93
CA PRO A 448 33.91 -15.47 -30.34
C PRO A 448 32.94 -14.81 -31.32
N GLY A 449 32.43 -13.62 -30.94
CA GLY A 449 31.48 -12.87 -31.75
C GLY A 449 30.02 -12.97 -31.32
N SER A 450 29.62 -13.94 -30.48
CA SER A 450 28.24 -14.12 -30.01
C SER A 450 27.70 -12.91 -29.27
N PHE A 451 28.50 -12.25 -28.47
CA PHE A 451 28.10 -11.03 -27.77
C PHE A 451 27.86 -9.86 -28.73
N LYS A 452 28.69 -9.74 -29.80
CA LYS A 452 28.47 -8.74 -30.83
C LYS A 452 27.16 -8.98 -31.56
N GLN A 453 26.90 -10.24 -31.96
CA GLN A 453 25.65 -10.64 -32.58
C GLN A 453 24.44 -10.35 -31.67
N PHE A 454 24.55 -10.65 -30.38
CA PHE A 454 23.53 -10.32 -29.39
C PHE A 454 23.22 -8.82 -29.37
N CYS A 455 24.25 -7.96 -29.30
CA CYS A 455 24.07 -6.51 -29.31
C CYS A 455 23.41 -6.02 -30.61
N GLU A 456 23.77 -6.56 -31.74
CA GLU A 456 23.17 -6.23 -33.06
C GLU A 456 21.68 -6.63 -33.11
N LEU A 457 21.33 -7.79 -32.54
CA LEU A 457 19.95 -8.28 -32.48
C LEU A 457 19.07 -7.52 -31.49
N VAL A 458 19.61 -7.07 -30.35
CA VAL A 458 18.93 -6.16 -29.42
C VAL A 458 18.61 -4.84 -30.14
N GLY A 459 19.51 -4.39 -31.02
CA GLY A 459 19.31 -3.22 -31.86
C GLY A 459 19.37 -1.89 -31.06
N PRO A 460 18.51 -0.91 -31.39
CA PRO A 460 18.59 0.43 -30.80
C PRO A 460 18.06 0.55 -29.37
N MET A 461 17.77 -0.57 -28.70
CA MET A 461 17.28 -0.57 -27.33
C MET A 461 18.42 -0.39 -26.34
N ASN A 462 18.19 0.41 -25.29
CA ASN A 462 19.16 0.57 -24.22
C ASN A 462 19.11 -0.61 -23.25
N ILE A 463 20.24 -1.22 -23.01
CA ILE A 463 20.38 -2.25 -21.96
C ILE A 463 20.67 -1.53 -20.64
N THR A 464 19.70 -1.55 -19.72
CA THR A 464 19.82 -0.87 -18.41
C THR A 464 20.41 -1.76 -17.34
N GLU A 465 20.31 -3.07 -17.53
CA GLU A 465 20.91 -4.07 -16.63
C GLU A 465 21.32 -5.30 -17.44
N PHE A 466 22.49 -5.86 -17.11
CA PHE A 466 23.04 -7.01 -17.82
C PHE A 466 23.69 -7.97 -16.83
N LYS A 467 23.27 -9.23 -16.81
CA LYS A 467 23.84 -10.31 -15.99
C LYS A 467 24.15 -11.51 -16.85
N TYR A 468 25.39 -11.89 -16.82
CA TYR A 468 25.91 -13.00 -17.61
C TYR A 468 26.23 -14.19 -16.69
N ARG A 469 25.86 -15.40 -17.11
CA ARG A 469 26.19 -16.65 -16.44
C ARG A 469 26.57 -17.71 -17.47
N TYR A 470 27.79 -18.15 -17.41
CA TYR A 470 28.25 -19.29 -18.19
C TYR A 470 27.80 -20.61 -17.55
N ASN A 471 27.33 -21.55 -18.38
CA ASN A 471 27.03 -22.92 -18.00
C ASN A 471 27.95 -23.86 -18.78
N SER A 472 28.99 -24.40 -18.13
CA SER A 472 29.97 -25.30 -18.73
C SER A 472 29.35 -26.56 -19.31
N ASP A 473 28.26 -27.07 -18.71
CA ASP A 473 27.64 -28.33 -19.13
C ASP A 473 26.85 -28.20 -20.44
N LYS A 474 26.52 -26.98 -20.85
CA LYS A 474 25.69 -26.68 -22.03
C LYS A 474 26.43 -25.89 -23.10
N GLU A 475 27.67 -25.50 -22.87
CA GLU A 475 28.46 -24.62 -23.75
C GLU A 475 27.71 -23.33 -24.14
N LYS A 476 26.78 -22.90 -23.28
CA LYS A 476 25.93 -21.73 -23.49
C LYS A 476 25.96 -20.83 -22.27
N ALA A 477 25.93 -19.54 -22.50
CA ALA A 477 25.74 -18.55 -21.47
C ALA A 477 24.27 -18.14 -21.34
N LEU A 478 23.79 -18.03 -20.11
CA LEU A 478 22.51 -17.42 -19.82
C LEU A 478 22.72 -15.92 -19.53
N VAL A 479 22.16 -15.09 -20.37
CA VAL A 479 22.16 -13.63 -20.19
C VAL A 479 20.80 -13.19 -19.73
N LEU A 480 20.74 -12.61 -18.53
CA LEU A 480 19.55 -11.98 -17.97
C LEU A 480 19.76 -10.46 -18.02
N TYR A 481 18.86 -9.76 -18.72
CA TYR A 481 19.05 -8.33 -18.97
C TYR A 481 17.71 -7.57 -18.98
N ARG A 482 17.83 -6.27 -18.71
CA ARG A 482 16.74 -5.32 -18.88
C ARG A 482 17.02 -4.42 -20.06
N ILE A 483 15.99 -4.19 -20.84
CA ILE A 483 16.00 -3.25 -21.95
C ILE A 483 14.97 -2.14 -21.72
N ASN A 484 15.34 -0.94 -22.13
CA ASN A 484 14.45 0.21 -22.14
C ASN A 484 14.28 0.68 -23.59
N ALA A 485 13.05 0.91 -24.02
CA ALA A 485 12.77 1.49 -25.32
C ALA A 485 13.34 2.92 -25.39
N CYS A 486 14.18 3.16 -26.36
CA CYS A 486 14.79 4.47 -26.59
C CYS A 486 13.70 5.50 -26.92
N LEU A 487 13.55 6.47 -26.09
CA LEU A 487 12.91 7.80 -26.10
C LEU A 487 12.00 8.28 -27.24
N SER A 488 11.51 7.50 -28.13
CA SER A 488 10.53 7.94 -29.12
C SER A 488 9.11 7.62 -28.67
N VAL A 489 8.49 8.66 -28.14
CA VAL A 489 7.03 8.90 -28.11
C VAL A 489 6.15 7.64 -28.10
N GLY A 490 5.82 7.19 -26.90
CA GLY A 490 4.86 6.18 -26.53
C GLY A 490 3.84 5.77 -27.55
N LEU A 491 4.03 4.57 -28.14
CA LEU A 491 2.95 3.76 -28.71
C LEU A 491 3.38 2.34 -29.15
N HIS A 492 4.68 1.98 -29.19
CA HIS A 492 5.12 0.76 -29.85
C HIS A 492 6.04 -0.18 -29.05
N THR A 493 6.12 -0.07 -27.73
CA THR A 493 7.05 -0.90 -26.93
C THR A 493 6.78 -2.40 -27.04
N ASP A 494 5.52 -2.82 -27.07
CA ASP A 494 5.19 -4.25 -27.21
C ASP A 494 5.54 -4.77 -28.60
N LEU A 495 5.25 -4.00 -29.66
CA LEU A 495 5.57 -4.38 -31.05
C LEU A 495 7.09 -4.41 -31.31
N GLU A 496 7.83 -3.45 -30.75
CA GLU A 496 9.30 -3.42 -30.85
C GLU A 496 9.93 -4.58 -30.09
N LEU A 497 9.40 -4.90 -28.90
CA LEU A 497 9.83 -6.03 -28.11
C LEU A 497 9.55 -7.36 -28.80
N GLU A 498 8.36 -7.55 -29.35
CA GLU A 498 7.99 -8.73 -30.11
C GLU A 498 8.85 -8.88 -31.39
N ALA A 499 9.08 -7.79 -32.10
CA ALA A 499 9.96 -7.76 -33.25
C ALA A 499 11.41 -8.15 -32.87
N MET A 500 11.92 -7.68 -31.75
CA MET A 500 13.24 -8.04 -31.24
C MET A 500 13.31 -9.53 -30.86
N VAL A 501 12.34 -10.02 -30.07
CA VAL A 501 12.27 -11.45 -29.69
C VAL A 501 12.17 -12.32 -30.93
N THR A 502 11.45 -11.88 -31.96
CA THR A 502 11.34 -12.58 -33.25
C THR A 502 12.67 -12.61 -34.00
N ARG A 503 13.42 -11.48 -34.04
CA ARG A 503 14.78 -11.44 -34.62
C ARG A 503 15.73 -12.39 -33.92
N MET A 504 15.73 -12.40 -32.56
CA MET A 504 16.52 -13.34 -31.77
C MET A 504 16.22 -14.79 -32.13
N LYS A 505 14.93 -15.13 -32.18
CA LYS A 505 14.45 -16.47 -32.50
C LYS A 505 14.83 -16.89 -33.94
N SER A 506 14.74 -15.99 -34.93
CA SER A 506 15.14 -16.23 -36.31
C SER A 506 16.65 -16.49 -36.44
N SER A 507 17.44 -15.94 -35.54
CA SER A 507 18.90 -16.15 -35.44
C SER A 507 19.28 -17.33 -34.52
N GLN A 508 18.35 -18.22 -34.23
CA GLN A 508 18.51 -19.40 -33.36
C GLN A 508 18.96 -19.07 -31.91
N ILE A 509 18.72 -17.85 -31.48
CA ILE A 509 19.01 -17.41 -30.10
C ILE A 509 17.71 -17.49 -29.28
N GLU A 510 17.67 -18.44 -28.37
CA GLU A 510 16.50 -18.65 -27.50
C GLU A 510 16.37 -17.49 -26.53
N THR A 511 15.26 -16.75 -26.63
CA THR A 511 14.98 -15.60 -25.77
C THR A 511 13.59 -15.74 -25.14
N ILE A 512 13.53 -15.59 -23.82
CA ILE A 512 12.32 -15.71 -23.00
C ILE A 512 11.98 -14.33 -22.42
N ASN A 513 10.75 -13.88 -22.63
CA ASN A 513 10.24 -12.67 -22.00
C ASN A 513 9.79 -12.97 -20.57
N LEU A 514 10.48 -12.38 -19.58
CA LEU A 514 10.24 -12.55 -18.16
C LEU A 514 9.65 -11.30 -17.50
N THR A 515 9.20 -10.33 -18.28
CA THR A 515 8.68 -9.05 -17.79
C THR A 515 7.51 -9.22 -16.81
N LYS A 516 6.69 -10.26 -16.99
CA LYS A 516 5.57 -10.58 -16.10
C LYS A 516 5.95 -11.48 -14.91
N ASN A 517 7.22 -11.90 -14.79
CA ASN A 517 7.65 -12.79 -13.72
C ASN A 517 8.20 -12.00 -12.52
N ASP A 518 7.42 -11.90 -11.48
CA ASP A 518 7.77 -11.12 -10.27
C ASP A 518 8.98 -11.68 -9.52
N LEU A 519 9.16 -13.00 -9.47
CA LEU A 519 10.34 -13.62 -8.86
C LEU A 519 11.62 -13.20 -9.55
N VAL A 520 11.61 -13.15 -10.88
CA VAL A 520 12.78 -12.73 -11.68
C VAL A 520 13.06 -11.24 -11.47
N LYS A 521 12.03 -10.41 -11.44
CA LYS A 521 12.18 -8.98 -11.15
C LYS A 521 12.81 -8.74 -9.77
N ASP A 522 12.33 -9.43 -8.75
CA ASP A 522 12.85 -9.33 -7.38
C ASP A 522 14.27 -9.91 -7.29
N HIS A 523 14.54 -11.02 -7.95
CA HIS A 523 15.87 -11.65 -7.97
C HIS A 523 16.95 -10.79 -8.62
N LEU A 524 16.65 -10.14 -9.73
CA LEU A 524 17.56 -9.19 -10.37
C LEU A 524 17.97 -8.07 -9.41
N ARG A 525 17.03 -7.60 -8.57
CA ARG A 525 17.28 -6.53 -7.58
C ARG A 525 18.11 -6.96 -6.38
N HIS A 526 17.88 -8.16 -5.85
CA HIS A 526 18.57 -8.63 -4.64
C HIS A 526 20.06 -8.93 -4.87
N LEU A 527 20.44 -9.38 -6.04
CA LEU A 527 21.86 -9.63 -6.39
C LEU A 527 22.71 -8.36 -6.37
N PHE A 528 22.12 -7.20 -6.63
CA PHE A 528 22.83 -5.92 -6.54
C PHE A 528 23.14 -5.51 -5.09
N LYS A 529 22.31 -5.88 -4.13
CA LYS A 529 22.52 -5.64 -2.70
C LYS A 529 23.65 -6.51 -2.12
N MET A 530 23.76 -7.77 -2.56
CA MET A 530 24.76 -8.71 -2.06
C MET A 530 26.16 -8.45 -2.62
N GLN A 531 26.28 -7.97 -3.84
CA GLN A 531 27.58 -7.67 -4.45
C GLN A 531 28.33 -6.53 -3.75
N LYS A 532 27.64 -5.67 -3.00
CA LYS A 532 28.24 -4.59 -2.19
C LYS A 532 28.74 -5.06 -0.81
N PHE A 533 28.27 -6.20 -0.31
CA PHE A 533 28.57 -6.68 1.04
C PHE A 533 29.53 -7.89 1.10
N TYR A 534 29.57 -8.70 0.06
CA TYR A 534 30.44 -9.88 0.02
C TYR A 534 31.05 -10.02 -1.37
N GLY A 535 32.36 -9.80 -1.48
CA GLY A 535 33.10 -9.87 -2.73
C GLY A 535 33.27 -11.31 -3.32
N ALA A 536 32.27 -12.18 -3.16
CA ALA A 536 32.24 -13.51 -3.73
C ALA A 536 30.95 -13.78 -4.51
N PRO A 537 30.99 -14.44 -5.67
CA PRO A 537 29.80 -14.75 -6.46
C PRO A 537 28.97 -15.84 -5.78
N ILE A 538 27.68 -15.55 -5.52
CA ILE A 538 26.73 -16.56 -5.04
C ILE A 538 26.24 -17.34 -6.26
N VAL A 539 26.53 -18.61 -6.30
CA VAL A 539 26.03 -19.56 -7.30
C VAL A 539 24.64 -20.06 -6.82
N LEU A 540 23.58 -19.67 -7.49
CA LEU A 540 22.25 -20.23 -7.27
C LEU A 540 22.00 -21.32 -8.33
N HIS A 541 21.92 -22.57 -7.89
CA HIS A 541 21.49 -23.68 -8.70
C HIS A 541 19.97 -23.68 -8.83
N TYR A 542 19.47 -23.57 -10.06
CA TYR A 542 18.07 -23.87 -10.40
C TYR A 542 17.93 -25.36 -10.71
N GLY A 543 17.14 -26.06 -9.92
CA GLY A 543 16.57 -27.36 -10.26
C GLY A 543 17.39 -28.60 -9.85
N ALA A 544 17.71 -28.75 -8.56
CA ALA A 544 17.92 -30.07 -7.96
C ALA A 544 17.45 -30.06 -6.50
N PRO A 545 16.84 -31.14 -5.98
CA PRO A 545 16.43 -31.21 -4.59
C PRO A 545 17.67 -31.21 -3.70
N LEU A 546 17.57 -30.54 -2.56
CA LEU A 546 18.58 -30.53 -1.50
C LEU A 546 18.93 -31.96 -1.07
N HIS A 547 20.02 -32.50 -1.57
CA HIS A 547 20.67 -33.64 -0.94
C HIS A 547 21.57 -33.12 0.18
N THR A 548 21.26 -33.52 1.37
CA THR A 548 22.08 -33.34 2.57
C THR A 548 23.48 -33.89 2.35
N CYS A 549 24.49 -33.03 2.33
CA CYS A 549 25.89 -33.47 2.47
C CYS A 549 26.15 -33.88 3.92
N HIS A 550 26.30 -35.19 4.12
CA HIS A 550 26.93 -35.73 5.31
C HIS A 550 28.40 -35.32 5.34
N GLN A 551 28.82 -34.71 6.44
CA GLN A 551 30.22 -34.56 6.79
C GLN A 551 30.81 -35.95 7.07
N SER A 552 31.79 -36.35 6.28
CA SER A 552 32.72 -37.42 6.68
C SER A 552 34.01 -36.77 7.15
N ASN A 553 34.28 -36.93 8.44
CA ASN A 553 35.59 -36.72 9.03
C ASN A 553 36.61 -37.69 8.43
N GLY A 554 37.81 -37.20 8.09
CA GLY A 554 38.93 -38.02 7.64
C GLY A 554 40.22 -37.28 7.78
N ASP A 555 41.00 -37.75 8.69
CA ASP A 555 42.30 -37.35 9.19
C ASP A 555 43.40 -36.99 8.17
N GLY A 556 44.26 -36.08 8.60
CA GLY A 556 45.70 -36.24 8.70
C GLY A 556 46.53 -36.09 7.40
N GLY A 557 47.43 -35.10 7.37
CA GLY A 557 48.60 -35.14 6.47
C GLY A 557 49.28 -33.78 6.29
N SER A 558 50.18 -33.45 7.17
CA SER A 558 51.17 -32.39 6.99
C SER A 558 52.05 -32.64 5.76
N TYR A 559 52.39 -31.61 4.98
CA TYR A 559 53.72 -31.40 4.41
C TYR A 559 53.96 -29.93 4.03
N ASN A 560 55.17 -29.52 4.41
CA ASN A 560 55.79 -28.21 4.23
C ASN A 560 56.25 -27.93 2.77
N HIS A 561 56.51 -26.63 2.54
CA HIS A 561 57.48 -25.97 1.63
C HIS A 561 57.07 -25.70 0.17
N ARG A 562 56.87 -24.56 -0.16
CA ARG A 562 57.58 -23.37 -0.71
C ARG A 562 56.61 -22.34 -1.23
#